data_1a25f0f8ab275e8c3ce86e3f1208a7b8
#
_entry.id   1a25f0f8ab275e8c3ce86e3f1208a7b8
#
_cell.length_a   1.000
_cell.length_b   1.000
_cell.length_c   1.000
_cell.angle_alpha   90.00
_cell.angle_beta   90.00
_cell.angle_gamma   90.00
#
_symmetry.space_group_name_H-M   'P 1'
#
loop_
_entity.id
_entity.type
_entity.pdbx_description
1 polymer ?
#
loop_
_entity_poly.entity_id
_entity_poly.type
_entity_poly.pdbx_seq_one_letter_code
_entity_poly.pdbx_strand_id
1 'polypeptide(L)'
;NSPEHLEAELDKSLQRLGVESVDLFYAHRRDPRFTPEETAENLGLLVKKGKTRAIGLSEVSPSTLRRAFKAYPIAAVQSEYSLSTRAPDLGLVQTCAELGVAMVAFSPVGRSLLTDDPIQRERIPGLPFLSNNPRFIEPNLTENLRITSGFRALAAQMNTSAAALAIAWLLTRGDHVIPIPGTRSTDHLQQCVAGADLVLSASDLAQIEAVLPVGWAHGDR
;
A
#
# COMPACT_ATOMS: atom_id res chain seq x y z
N ASN A 1 -7.45 -9.89 -17.96
CA ASN A 1 -7.65 -10.88 -16.87
C ASN A 1 -8.38 -12.14 -17.39
N SER A 2 -8.08 -12.58 -18.65
CA SER A 2 -8.61 -13.87 -19.13
C SER A 2 -7.98 -15.03 -18.35
N PRO A 3 -8.67 -16.19 -18.25
CA PRO A 3 -8.15 -17.36 -17.56
C PRO A 3 -6.79 -17.81 -18.08
N GLU A 4 -6.61 -17.85 -19.40
CA GLU A 4 -5.38 -18.27 -20.05
C GLU A 4 -4.20 -17.35 -19.73
N HIS A 5 -4.44 -16.02 -19.76
CA HIS A 5 -3.41 -15.03 -19.42
C HIS A 5 -3.00 -15.12 -17.94
N LEU A 6 -3.99 -15.19 -17.03
CA LEU A 6 -3.72 -15.29 -15.59
C LEU A 6 -2.95 -16.58 -15.27
N GLU A 7 -3.32 -17.71 -15.89
CA GLU A 7 -2.62 -18.97 -15.69
C GLU A 7 -1.19 -18.91 -16.23
N ALA A 8 -0.99 -18.39 -17.44
CA ALA A 8 0.34 -18.26 -18.04
C ALA A 8 1.27 -17.36 -17.18
N GLU A 9 0.77 -16.27 -16.60
CA GLU A 9 1.57 -15.40 -15.73
C GLU A 9 1.87 -16.05 -14.38
N LEU A 10 0.94 -16.81 -13.83
CA LEU A 10 1.19 -17.59 -12.61
C LEU A 10 2.22 -18.68 -12.88
N ASP A 11 2.12 -19.43 -13.98
CA ASP A 11 3.08 -20.48 -14.34
C ASP A 11 4.50 -19.95 -14.50
N LYS A 12 4.67 -18.79 -15.12
CA LYS A 12 5.98 -18.09 -15.19
C LYS A 12 6.50 -17.73 -13.78
N SER A 13 5.61 -17.32 -12.88
CA SER A 13 5.96 -16.98 -11.50
C SER A 13 6.38 -18.20 -10.72
N LEU A 14 5.63 -19.31 -10.81
CA LEU A 14 5.95 -20.59 -10.18
C LEU A 14 7.30 -21.13 -10.65
N GLN A 15 7.55 -21.07 -11.97
CA GLN A 15 8.83 -21.48 -12.55
C GLN A 15 10.00 -20.65 -12.01
N ARG A 16 9.87 -19.30 -11.92
CA ARG A 16 10.93 -18.44 -11.38
C ARG A 16 11.20 -18.69 -9.90
N LEU A 17 10.15 -19.00 -9.13
CA LEU A 17 10.24 -19.29 -7.70
C LEU A 17 10.72 -20.72 -7.42
N GLY A 18 10.64 -21.63 -8.39
CA GLY A 18 10.97 -23.05 -8.20
C GLY A 18 9.98 -23.77 -7.29
N VAL A 19 8.69 -23.38 -7.31
CA VAL A 19 7.63 -23.97 -6.49
C VAL A 19 6.45 -24.40 -7.35
N GLU A 20 5.64 -25.34 -6.83
CA GLU A 20 4.44 -25.83 -7.52
C GLU A 20 3.19 -24.97 -7.27
N SER A 21 3.17 -24.23 -6.15
CA SER A 21 2.06 -23.36 -5.79
C SER A 21 2.53 -22.17 -4.95
N VAL A 22 1.72 -21.11 -4.88
CA VAL A 22 1.90 -19.95 -4.01
C VAL A 22 0.72 -19.82 -3.05
N ASP A 23 0.92 -19.11 -1.94
CA ASP A 23 -0.15 -18.87 -0.97
C ASP A 23 -1.17 -17.85 -1.48
N LEU A 24 -0.72 -16.84 -2.23
CA LEU A 24 -1.57 -15.74 -2.70
C LEU A 24 -1.13 -15.26 -4.08
N PHE A 25 -2.08 -15.17 -4.99
CA PHE A 25 -1.87 -14.62 -6.33
C PHE A 25 -2.80 -13.43 -6.60
N TYR A 26 -2.24 -12.32 -7.11
CA TYR A 26 -2.99 -11.09 -7.36
C TYR A 26 -3.25 -10.84 -8.84
N ALA A 27 -4.44 -10.31 -9.16
CA ALA A 27 -4.59 -9.48 -10.35
C ALA A 27 -4.01 -8.09 -10.05
N HIS A 28 -2.84 -7.75 -10.64
CA HIS A 28 -2.12 -6.50 -10.38
C HIS A 28 -2.93 -5.26 -10.77
N ARG A 29 -3.70 -5.35 -11.86
CA ARG A 29 -4.70 -4.34 -12.27
C ARG A 29 -5.90 -5.03 -12.90
N ARG A 30 -7.07 -4.48 -12.63
CA ARG A 30 -8.29 -4.96 -13.29
C ARG A 30 -8.26 -4.58 -14.76
N ASP A 31 -8.49 -5.54 -15.63
CA ASP A 31 -8.73 -5.32 -17.04
C ASP A 31 -10.19 -4.87 -17.23
N PRO A 32 -10.48 -3.68 -17.79
CA PRO A 32 -11.84 -3.18 -17.94
C PRO A 32 -12.72 -4.02 -18.87
N ARG A 33 -12.12 -4.91 -19.67
CA ARG A 33 -12.87 -5.85 -20.53
C ARG A 33 -13.57 -6.95 -19.75
N PHE A 34 -13.19 -7.16 -18.47
CA PHE A 34 -13.80 -8.13 -17.57
C PHE A 34 -14.50 -7.41 -16.42
N THR A 35 -15.66 -7.90 -16.04
CA THR A 35 -16.35 -7.46 -14.83
C THR A 35 -15.54 -7.85 -13.57
N PRO A 36 -15.78 -7.22 -12.42
CA PRO A 36 -15.20 -7.67 -11.16
C PRO A 36 -15.47 -9.14 -10.85
N GLU A 37 -16.69 -9.59 -11.13
CA GLU A 37 -17.14 -10.96 -10.93
C GLU A 37 -16.34 -11.94 -11.80
N GLU A 38 -16.27 -11.71 -13.11
CA GLU A 38 -15.50 -12.53 -14.05
C GLU A 38 -14.01 -12.57 -13.67
N THR A 39 -13.44 -11.44 -13.24
CA THR A 39 -12.04 -11.40 -12.79
C THR A 39 -11.82 -12.30 -11.57
N ALA A 40 -12.72 -12.26 -10.59
CA ALA A 40 -12.63 -13.10 -9.39
C ALA A 40 -12.84 -14.58 -9.71
N GLU A 41 -13.80 -14.92 -10.56
CA GLU A 41 -14.04 -16.30 -11.01
C GLU A 41 -12.85 -16.87 -11.78
N ASN A 42 -12.27 -16.08 -12.70
CA ASN A 42 -11.10 -16.46 -13.49
C ASN A 42 -9.87 -16.73 -12.59
N LEU A 43 -9.63 -15.89 -11.58
CA LEU A 43 -8.61 -16.13 -10.56
C LEU A 43 -8.93 -17.39 -9.73
N GLY A 44 -10.21 -17.60 -9.39
CA GLY A 44 -10.68 -18.77 -8.65
C GLY A 44 -10.42 -20.09 -9.37
N LEU A 45 -10.31 -20.10 -10.70
CA LEU A 45 -9.91 -21.29 -11.45
C LEU A 45 -8.48 -21.74 -11.10
N LEU A 46 -7.59 -20.81 -10.78
CA LEU A 46 -6.22 -21.12 -10.38
C LEU A 46 -6.15 -21.77 -9.00
N VAL A 47 -7.05 -21.37 -8.10
CA VAL A 47 -7.23 -22.04 -6.80
C VAL A 47 -7.73 -23.47 -7.00
N LYS A 48 -8.74 -23.66 -7.84
CA LYS A 48 -9.27 -25.00 -8.16
C LYS A 48 -8.21 -25.91 -8.80
N LYS A 49 -7.24 -25.34 -9.53
CA LYS A 49 -6.10 -26.06 -10.11
C LYS A 49 -4.97 -26.33 -9.10
N GLY A 50 -5.08 -25.83 -7.87
CA GLY A 50 -4.07 -25.98 -6.82
C GLY A 50 -2.79 -25.15 -7.04
N LYS A 51 -2.77 -24.21 -7.99
CA LYS A 51 -1.61 -23.36 -8.29
C LYS A 51 -1.44 -22.19 -7.34
N THR A 52 -2.52 -21.78 -6.66
CA THR A 52 -2.51 -20.81 -5.56
C THR A 52 -3.52 -21.22 -4.50
N ARG A 53 -3.27 -20.86 -3.23
CA ARG A 53 -4.21 -21.13 -2.13
C ARG A 53 -5.30 -20.08 -2.03
N ALA A 54 -4.96 -18.83 -2.37
CA ALA A 54 -5.87 -17.68 -2.27
C ALA A 54 -5.63 -16.69 -3.41
N ILE A 55 -6.57 -15.78 -3.59
CA ILE A 55 -6.51 -14.74 -4.62
C ILE A 55 -6.66 -13.35 -4.01
N GLY A 56 -6.06 -12.37 -4.66
CA GLY A 56 -6.13 -10.97 -4.28
C GLY A 56 -6.36 -10.03 -5.46
N LEU A 57 -6.75 -8.81 -5.14
CA LEU A 57 -6.93 -7.72 -6.10
C LEU A 57 -6.01 -6.55 -5.73
N SER A 58 -5.72 -5.70 -6.69
CA SER A 58 -4.92 -4.49 -6.45
C SER A 58 -5.59 -3.26 -7.04
N GLU A 59 -5.56 -2.15 -6.27
CA GLU A 59 -6.06 -0.84 -6.70
C GLU A 59 -7.53 -0.88 -7.18
N VAL A 60 -8.41 -1.42 -6.33
CA VAL A 60 -9.84 -1.52 -6.61
C VAL A 60 -10.66 -0.67 -5.64
N SER A 61 -11.82 -0.21 -6.10
CA SER A 61 -12.78 0.51 -5.26
C SER A 61 -13.51 -0.42 -4.29
N PRO A 62 -14.12 0.10 -3.21
CA PRO A 62 -14.97 -0.67 -2.31
C PRO A 62 -16.09 -1.43 -3.04
N SER A 63 -16.74 -0.78 -4.01
CA SER A 63 -17.81 -1.41 -4.79
C SER A 63 -17.29 -2.55 -5.67
N THR A 64 -16.12 -2.38 -6.29
CA THR A 64 -15.45 -3.44 -7.07
C THR A 64 -15.10 -4.64 -6.20
N LEU A 65 -14.53 -4.40 -5.00
CA LEU A 65 -14.22 -5.46 -4.04
C LEU A 65 -15.48 -6.24 -3.65
N ARG A 66 -16.57 -5.55 -3.27
CA ARG A 66 -17.82 -6.20 -2.88
C ARG A 66 -18.41 -7.07 -4.01
N ARG A 67 -18.34 -6.60 -5.25
CA ARG A 67 -18.80 -7.36 -6.41
C ARG A 67 -17.93 -8.60 -6.65
N ALA A 68 -16.62 -8.45 -6.68
CA ALA A 68 -15.70 -9.56 -6.86
C ALA A 68 -15.84 -10.61 -5.74
N PHE A 69 -15.95 -10.17 -4.48
CA PHE A 69 -16.07 -11.04 -3.31
C PHE A 69 -17.35 -11.89 -3.31
N LYS A 70 -18.45 -11.39 -3.90
CA LYS A 70 -19.70 -12.17 -4.08
C LYS A 70 -19.52 -13.34 -5.04
N ALA A 71 -18.67 -13.19 -6.06
CA ALA A 71 -18.44 -14.23 -7.06
C ALA A 71 -17.40 -15.26 -6.58
N TYR A 72 -16.34 -14.80 -5.93
CA TYR A 72 -15.31 -15.67 -5.37
C TYR A 72 -14.62 -15.02 -4.15
N PRO A 73 -14.27 -15.78 -3.09
CA PRO A 73 -13.60 -15.24 -1.91
C PRO A 73 -12.26 -14.55 -2.27
N ILE A 74 -12.13 -13.28 -1.86
CA ILE A 74 -10.91 -12.50 -2.00
C ILE A 74 -10.20 -12.46 -0.64
N ALA A 75 -8.94 -12.88 -0.58
CA ALA A 75 -8.18 -12.90 0.66
C ALA A 75 -7.53 -11.55 1.00
N ALA A 76 -7.11 -10.81 -0.02
CA ALA A 76 -6.43 -9.54 0.18
C ALA A 76 -6.69 -8.53 -0.93
N VAL A 77 -6.64 -7.25 -0.58
CA VAL A 77 -6.57 -6.12 -1.52
C VAL A 77 -5.29 -5.35 -1.24
N GLN A 78 -4.49 -5.10 -2.29
CA GLN A 78 -3.30 -4.27 -2.19
C GLN A 78 -3.58 -2.90 -2.80
N SER A 79 -3.41 -1.83 -2.02
CA SER A 79 -3.56 -0.43 -2.48
C SER A 79 -2.52 0.49 -1.87
N GLU A 80 -2.23 1.59 -2.55
CA GLU A 80 -1.41 2.63 -1.94
C GLU A 80 -2.13 3.22 -0.74
N TYR A 81 -1.51 3.11 0.43
CA TYR A 81 -2.07 3.66 1.66
C TYR A 81 -0.98 4.16 2.60
N SER A 82 -1.08 5.41 2.97
CA SER A 82 -0.15 6.11 3.87
C SER A 82 -0.75 7.43 4.33
N LEU A 83 -0.07 8.15 5.21
CA LEU A 83 -0.43 9.52 5.55
C LEU A 83 -0.47 10.47 4.33
N SER A 84 0.26 10.16 3.25
CA SER A 84 0.23 10.95 2.00
C SER A 84 -0.83 10.48 1.00
N THR A 85 -1.42 9.30 1.19
CA THR A 85 -2.46 8.74 0.30
C THR A 85 -3.58 8.14 1.13
N ARG A 86 -4.60 8.95 1.41
CA ARG A 86 -5.72 8.63 2.31
C ARG A 86 -6.98 8.16 1.57
N ALA A 87 -6.93 7.95 0.25
CA ALA A 87 -8.07 7.46 -0.53
C ALA A 87 -8.71 6.17 0.04
N PRO A 88 -7.95 5.18 0.59
CA PRO A 88 -8.56 4.00 1.21
C PRO A 88 -9.47 4.29 2.42
N ASP A 89 -9.29 5.43 3.11
CA ASP A 89 -10.19 5.87 4.20
C ASP A 89 -11.62 6.14 3.71
N LEU A 90 -11.81 6.35 2.40
CA LEU A 90 -13.11 6.60 1.77
C LEU A 90 -13.92 5.31 1.56
N GLY A 91 -13.72 4.30 2.38
CA GLY A 91 -14.53 3.10 2.45
C GLY A 91 -13.79 1.78 2.13
N LEU A 92 -12.57 1.80 1.56
CA LEU A 92 -11.87 0.55 1.23
C LEU A 92 -11.42 -0.18 2.50
N VAL A 93 -10.82 0.53 3.46
CA VAL A 93 -10.40 -0.03 4.76
C VAL A 93 -11.59 -0.68 5.47
N GLN A 94 -12.71 0.04 5.55
CA GLN A 94 -13.94 -0.45 6.18
C GLN A 94 -14.52 -1.67 5.44
N THR A 95 -14.54 -1.63 4.11
CA THR A 95 -15.01 -2.76 3.31
C THR A 95 -14.14 -4.00 3.49
N CYS A 96 -12.83 -3.84 3.58
CA CYS A 96 -11.91 -4.94 3.87
C CYS A 96 -12.22 -5.55 5.25
N ALA A 97 -12.39 -4.72 6.29
CA ALA A 97 -12.75 -5.20 7.63
C ALA A 97 -14.08 -5.96 7.65
N GLU A 98 -15.13 -5.42 7.01
CA GLU A 98 -16.46 -6.04 6.94
C GLU A 98 -16.44 -7.40 6.23
N LEU A 99 -15.58 -7.58 5.22
CA LEU A 99 -15.51 -8.80 4.42
C LEU A 99 -14.45 -9.79 4.94
N GLY A 100 -13.68 -9.44 5.97
CA GLY A 100 -12.55 -10.26 6.44
C GLY A 100 -11.40 -10.34 5.43
N VAL A 101 -11.20 -9.28 4.63
CA VAL A 101 -10.17 -9.17 3.60
C VAL A 101 -8.98 -8.40 4.16
N ALA A 102 -7.76 -8.89 3.97
CA ALA A 102 -6.55 -8.16 4.35
C ALA A 102 -6.34 -6.94 3.45
N MET A 103 -6.05 -5.78 4.05
CA MET A 103 -5.68 -4.56 3.35
C MET A 103 -4.16 -4.41 3.33
N VAL A 104 -3.52 -4.71 2.22
CA VAL A 104 -2.07 -4.64 2.05
C VAL A 104 -1.69 -3.25 1.55
N ALA A 105 -1.04 -2.46 2.42
CA ALA A 105 -0.70 -1.06 2.18
C ALA A 105 0.69 -0.93 1.56
N PHE A 106 0.77 -0.68 0.25
CA PHE A 106 2.04 -0.37 -0.39
C PHE A 106 2.39 1.12 -0.29
N SER A 107 3.67 1.46 -0.45
CA SER A 107 4.24 2.81 -0.23
C SER A 107 3.87 3.42 1.13
N PRO A 108 3.94 2.66 2.24
CA PRO A 108 3.48 3.12 3.55
C PRO A 108 4.24 4.33 4.09
N VAL A 109 5.47 4.57 3.63
CA VAL A 109 6.30 5.74 3.97
C VAL A 109 6.31 6.80 2.87
N GLY A 110 5.29 6.83 1.99
CA GLY A 110 5.11 7.88 0.98
C GLY A 110 6.27 8.00 0.00
N ARG A 111 6.89 6.88 -0.40
CA ARG A 111 8.07 6.88 -1.28
C ARG A 111 9.20 7.78 -0.77
N SER A 112 9.50 7.68 0.51
CA SER A 112 10.46 8.43 1.33
C SER A 112 10.01 9.79 1.87
N LEU A 113 8.93 10.39 1.43
CA LEU A 113 8.46 11.67 1.99
C LEU A 113 8.22 11.63 3.50
N LEU A 114 7.84 10.47 4.03
CA LEU A 114 7.53 10.22 5.44
C LEU A 114 8.68 9.51 6.18
N THR A 115 9.92 9.74 5.75
CA THR A 115 11.13 9.22 6.41
C THR A 115 12.02 10.36 6.92
N ASP A 116 13.01 10.05 7.74
CA ASP A 116 13.99 11.02 8.23
C ASP A 116 14.94 11.48 7.12
N ASP A 117 15.14 10.62 6.10
CA ASP A 117 15.97 10.91 4.93
C ASP A 117 15.11 10.86 3.65
N PRO A 118 14.34 11.93 3.34
CA PRO A 118 13.56 12.00 2.12
C PRO A 118 14.46 12.06 0.89
N ILE A 119 13.93 11.57 -0.25
CA ILE A 119 14.66 11.58 -1.52
C ILE A 119 15.25 12.95 -1.85
N GLN A 120 16.53 13.00 -2.16
CA GLN A 120 17.20 14.23 -2.59
C GLN A 120 16.77 14.59 -4.00
N ARG A 121 16.54 15.89 -4.26
CA ARG A 121 16.04 16.44 -5.55
C ARG A 121 16.88 15.99 -6.74
N GLU A 122 18.19 15.99 -6.56
CA GLU A 122 19.18 15.67 -7.58
C GLU A 122 19.09 14.21 -8.05
N ARG A 123 18.50 13.33 -7.24
CA ARG A 123 18.32 11.92 -7.55
C ARG A 123 17.05 11.62 -8.34
N ILE A 124 16.04 12.51 -8.29
CA ILE A 124 14.72 12.28 -8.88
C ILE A 124 14.79 12.08 -10.40
N PRO A 125 15.55 12.88 -11.17
CA PRO A 125 15.65 12.70 -12.63
C PRO A 125 16.16 11.31 -13.06
N GLY A 126 16.98 10.67 -12.23
CA GLY A 126 17.47 9.29 -12.46
C GLY A 126 16.49 8.19 -12.08
N LEU A 127 15.30 8.53 -11.59
CA LEU A 127 14.27 7.60 -11.13
C LEU A 127 12.97 7.80 -11.94
N PRO A 128 12.79 7.10 -13.08
CA PRO A 128 11.68 7.35 -14.02
C PRO A 128 10.30 7.33 -13.35
N PHE A 129 10.12 6.51 -12.33
CA PHE A 129 8.87 6.43 -11.59
C PHE A 129 8.58 7.67 -10.74
N LEU A 130 9.61 8.32 -10.18
CA LEU A 130 9.46 9.54 -9.37
C LEU A 130 9.47 10.79 -10.25
N SER A 131 10.29 10.83 -11.29
CA SER A 131 10.41 11.99 -12.18
C SER A 131 9.10 12.32 -12.92
N ASN A 132 8.22 11.34 -13.08
CA ASN A 132 6.88 11.51 -13.68
C ASN A 132 5.74 11.57 -12.64
N ASN A 133 6.06 11.49 -11.34
CA ASN A 133 5.05 11.52 -10.32
C ASN A 133 4.81 12.96 -9.84
N PRO A 134 3.57 13.49 -9.92
CA PRO A 134 3.26 14.89 -9.59
C PRO A 134 3.72 15.34 -8.21
N ARG A 135 3.79 14.45 -7.21
CA ARG A 135 4.26 14.77 -5.85
C ARG A 135 5.75 15.11 -5.78
N PHE A 136 6.52 14.66 -6.77
CA PHE A 136 7.98 14.80 -6.83
C PHE A 136 8.42 15.80 -7.90
N ILE A 137 7.48 16.50 -8.53
CA ILE A 137 7.72 17.57 -9.52
C ILE A 137 7.49 18.92 -8.83
N GLU A 138 8.32 19.92 -9.18
CA GLU A 138 8.14 21.28 -8.65
C GLU A 138 6.86 21.94 -9.21
N PRO A 139 6.16 22.76 -8.43
CA PRO A 139 6.49 23.20 -7.07
C PRO A 139 6.05 22.24 -5.95
N ASN A 140 5.35 21.13 -6.27
CA ASN A 140 4.76 20.22 -5.29
C ASN A 140 5.82 19.58 -4.38
N LEU A 141 6.97 19.19 -4.92
CA LEU A 141 8.05 18.60 -4.13
C LEU A 141 8.51 19.54 -3.03
N THR A 142 8.73 20.83 -3.36
CA THR A 142 9.13 21.83 -2.38
C THR A 142 8.14 21.90 -1.21
N GLU A 143 6.85 21.98 -1.52
CA GLU A 143 5.81 22.07 -0.48
C GLU A 143 5.69 20.77 0.32
N ASN A 144 5.75 19.62 -0.33
CA ASN A 144 5.72 18.33 0.34
C ASN A 144 6.89 18.15 1.31
N LEU A 145 8.10 18.52 0.93
CA LEU A 145 9.27 18.47 1.81
C LEU A 145 9.17 19.46 2.99
N ARG A 146 8.61 20.65 2.77
CA ARG A 146 8.37 21.64 3.81
C ARG A 146 7.36 21.11 4.84
N ILE A 147 6.21 20.59 4.39
CA ILE A 147 5.18 20.05 5.28
C ILE A 147 5.70 18.84 6.06
N THR A 148 6.36 17.90 5.39
CA THR A 148 6.89 16.71 6.06
C THR A 148 8.06 16.98 6.99
N SER A 149 8.69 18.17 6.93
CA SER A 149 9.65 18.58 7.97
C SER A 149 9.00 18.69 9.35
N GLY A 150 7.76 19.15 9.42
CA GLY A 150 6.97 19.17 10.67
C GLY A 150 6.69 17.76 11.20
N PHE A 151 6.43 16.80 10.31
CA PHE A 151 6.23 15.40 10.69
C PHE A 151 7.51 14.76 11.25
N ARG A 152 8.67 15.03 10.64
CA ARG A 152 9.97 14.61 11.18
C ARG A 152 10.25 15.22 12.55
N ALA A 153 9.94 16.51 12.72
CA ALA A 153 10.10 17.17 14.02
C ALA A 153 9.18 16.54 15.10
N LEU A 154 7.94 16.19 14.74
CA LEU A 154 7.03 15.46 15.65
C LEU A 154 7.59 14.09 16.02
N ALA A 155 8.06 13.30 15.05
CA ALA A 155 8.66 12.00 15.31
C ALA A 155 9.86 12.12 16.26
N ALA A 156 10.74 13.09 16.05
CA ALA A 156 11.88 13.38 16.95
C ALA A 156 11.43 13.74 18.37
N GLN A 157 10.36 14.53 18.54
CA GLN A 157 9.78 14.84 19.87
C GLN A 157 9.24 13.60 20.56
N MET A 158 8.72 12.63 19.79
CA MET A 158 8.25 11.34 20.28
C MET A 158 9.38 10.32 20.46
N ASN A 159 10.65 10.71 20.28
CA ASN A 159 11.84 9.84 20.35
C ASN A 159 11.74 8.61 19.39
N THR A 160 11.20 8.81 18.20
CA THR A 160 11.06 7.78 17.18
C THR A 160 11.46 8.31 15.80
N SER A 161 11.64 7.42 14.82
CA SER A 161 11.87 7.83 13.44
C SER A 161 10.54 8.17 12.73
N ALA A 162 10.61 9.05 11.74
CA ALA A 162 9.43 9.38 10.92
C ALA A 162 8.87 8.14 10.22
N ALA A 163 9.73 7.22 9.74
CA ALA A 163 9.30 5.97 9.15
C ALA A 163 8.54 5.08 10.14
N ALA A 164 9.04 4.93 11.38
CA ALA A 164 8.35 4.17 12.42
C ALA A 164 6.98 4.80 12.75
N LEU A 165 6.93 6.13 12.89
CA LEU A 165 5.68 6.84 13.16
C LEU A 165 4.65 6.65 12.05
N ALA A 166 5.07 6.68 10.78
CA ALA A 166 4.20 6.43 9.62
C ALA A 166 3.66 4.99 9.58
N ILE A 167 4.50 3.99 9.90
CA ILE A 167 4.09 2.59 9.99
C ILE A 167 3.12 2.39 11.16
N ALA A 168 3.46 2.90 12.35
CA ALA A 168 2.59 2.81 13.52
C ALA A 168 1.20 3.41 13.26
N TRP A 169 1.16 4.58 12.60
CA TRP A 169 -0.11 5.18 12.20
C TRP A 169 -0.95 4.25 11.31
N LEU A 170 -0.35 3.59 10.32
CA LEU A 170 -1.07 2.62 9.47
C LEU A 170 -1.64 1.47 10.29
N LEU A 171 -0.89 0.95 11.26
CA LEU A 171 -1.33 -0.16 12.11
C LEU A 171 -2.51 0.22 13.02
N THR A 172 -2.72 1.51 13.32
CA THR A 172 -3.94 1.95 14.04
C THR A 172 -5.21 1.90 13.19
N ARG A 173 -5.09 1.65 11.88
CA ARG A 173 -6.25 1.64 10.97
C ARG A 173 -7.04 0.32 11.01
N GLY A 174 -6.54 -0.70 11.70
CA GLY A 174 -7.19 -1.98 11.95
C GLY A 174 -6.22 -3.16 11.81
N ASP A 175 -6.51 -4.25 12.50
CA ASP A 175 -5.70 -5.47 12.53
C ASP A 175 -5.59 -6.16 11.16
N HIS A 176 -6.47 -5.81 10.23
CA HIS A 176 -6.46 -6.30 8.84
C HIS A 176 -5.55 -5.47 7.92
N VAL A 177 -4.94 -4.37 8.40
CA VAL A 177 -4.05 -3.51 7.61
C VAL A 177 -2.60 -3.97 7.77
N ILE A 178 -1.97 -4.31 6.65
CA ILE A 178 -0.62 -4.87 6.58
C ILE A 178 0.26 -3.94 5.75
N PRO A 179 1.10 -3.09 6.36
CA PRO A 179 2.04 -2.26 5.60
C PRO A 179 3.18 -3.10 5.03
N ILE A 180 3.56 -2.82 3.77
CA ILE A 180 4.66 -3.48 3.07
C ILE A 180 5.73 -2.46 2.63
N PRO A 181 6.54 -1.94 3.58
CA PRO A 181 7.61 -1.01 3.26
C PRO A 181 8.73 -1.67 2.46
N GLY A 182 9.14 -1.03 1.36
CA GLY A 182 10.30 -1.47 0.57
C GLY A 182 11.54 -0.66 0.92
N THR A 183 12.67 -1.35 1.18
CA THR A 183 13.97 -0.72 1.45
C THR A 183 15.13 -1.58 0.97
N ARG A 184 16.31 -0.96 0.79
CA ARG A 184 17.60 -1.62 0.52
C ARG A 184 18.62 -1.35 1.61
N SER A 185 18.21 -0.68 2.70
CA SER A 185 19.06 -0.36 3.85
C SER A 185 18.55 -1.12 5.06
N THR A 186 19.47 -1.76 5.80
CA THR A 186 19.17 -2.40 7.08
C THR A 186 18.67 -1.41 8.12
N ASP A 187 19.24 -0.21 8.18
CA ASP A 187 18.84 0.83 9.12
C ASP A 187 17.41 1.30 8.84
N HIS A 188 17.05 1.53 7.55
CA HIS A 188 15.68 1.87 7.17
C HIS A 188 14.70 0.72 7.44
N LEU A 189 15.14 -0.54 7.30
CA LEU A 189 14.33 -1.69 7.68
C LEU A 189 14.04 -1.70 9.18
N GLN A 190 15.07 -1.49 10.00
CA GLN A 190 14.93 -1.42 11.46
C GLN A 190 13.97 -0.30 11.88
N GLN A 191 14.06 0.88 11.26
CA GLN A 191 13.10 1.97 11.48
C GLN A 191 11.66 1.56 11.16
N CYS A 192 11.44 0.88 10.02
CA CYS A 192 10.10 0.40 9.67
C CYS A 192 9.58 -0.66 10.66
N VAL A 193 10.44 -1.60 11.08
CA VAL A 193 10.09 -2.64 12.06
C VAL A 193 9.75 -2.03 13.42
N ALA A 194 10.51 -1.03 13.88
CA ALA A 194 10.23 -0.33 15.14
C ALA A 194 8.83 0.29 15.19
N GLY A 195 8.24 0.62 14.04
CA GLY A 195 6.86 1.09 13.95
C GLY A 195 5.81 0.04 14.39
N ALA A 196 6.14 -1.25 14.35
CA ALA A 196 5.24 -2.30 14.79
C ALA A 196 5.08 -2.36 16.33
N ASP A 197 6.08 -1.89 17.04
CA ASP A 197 6.11 -1.88 18.52
C ASP A 197 5.64 -0.53 19.10
N LEU A 198 5.44 0.48 18.23
CA LEU A 198 5.07 1.84 18.66
C LEU A 198 3.55 1.92 18.87
N VAL A 199 3.15 2.11 20.13
CA VAL A 199 1.74 2.31 20.49
C VAL A 199 1.41 3.80 20.48
N LEU A 200 0.46 4.20 19.62
CA LEU A 200 0.02 5.58 19.51
C LEU A 200 -1.23 5.84 20.36
N SER A 201 -1.17 6.86 21.19
CA SER A 201 -2.34 7.37 21.93
C SER A 201 -3.26 8.20 21.03
N ALA A 202 -4.48 8.48 21.49
CA ALA A 202 -5.39 9.41 20.81
C ALA A 202 -4.79 10.82 20.65
N SER A 203 -3.97 11.26 21.62
CA SER A 203 -3.25 12.53 21.54
C SER A 203 -2.20 12.52 20.45
N ASP A 204 -1.44 11.42 20.31
CA ASP A 204 -0.43 11.27 19.26
C ASP A 204 -1.07 11.31 17.86
N LEU A 205 -2.19 10.60 17.70
CA LEU A 205 -2.95 10.61 16.45
C LEU A 205 -3.48 12.02 16.11
N ALA A 206 -3.95 12.77 17.11
CA ALA A 206 -4.38 14.17 16.91
C ALA A 206 -3.22 15.07 16.49
N GLN A 207 -2.02 14.90 17.06
CA GLN A 207 -0.83 15.65 16.67
C GLN A 207 -0.39 15.30 15.23
N ILE A 208 -0.42 14.02 14.86
CA ILE A 208 -0.13 13.57 13.48
C ILE A 208 -1.11 14.23 12.50
N GLU A 209 -2.41 14.20 12.80
CA GLU A 209 -3.45 14.78 11.93
C GLU A 209 -3.32 16.32 11.84
N ALA A 210 -2.88 16.99 12.91
CA ALA A 210 -2.63 18.43 12.89
C ALA A 210 -1.45 18.81 11.98
N VAL A 211 -0.41 17.96 11.91
CA VAL A 211 0.76 18.19 11.06
C VAL A 211 0.52 17.73 9.62
N LEU A 212 -0.15 16.62 9.44
CA LEU A 212 -0.46 16.00 8.15
C LEU A 212 -1.97 15.74 7.98
N PRO A 213 -2.80 16.79 7.85
CA PRO A 213 -4.25 16.62 7.66
C PRO A 213 -4.56 15.87 6.34
N VAL A 214 -5.76 15.32 6.25
CA VAL A 214 -6.20 14.66 5.00
C VAL A 214 -6.05 15.64 3.82
N GLY A 215 -5.40 15.18 2.75
CA GLY A 215 -5.19 15.99 1.54
C GLY A 215 -4.00 16.96 1.60
N TRP A 216 -3.12 16.85 2.59
CA TRP A 216 -1.93 17.70 2.72
C TRP A 216 -0.94 17.56 1.56
N ALA A 217 -0.86 16.38 0.95
CA ALA A 217 0.13 16.07 -0.09
C ALA A 217 -0.24 16.77 -1.40
N HIS A 218 0.64 17.65 -1.85
CA HIS A 218 0.53 18.33 -3.14
C HIS A 218 0.87 17.39 -4.29
N GLY A 219 0.08 17.44 -5.35
CA GLY A 219 0.18 16.55 -6.50
C GLY A 219 -0.53 15.20 -6.28
N ASP A 220 -1.00 14.63 -7.40
CA ASP A 220 -1.60 13.30 -7.37
C ASP A 220 -0.52 12.21 -7.26
N ARG A 221 -0.94 10.95 -6.98
CA ARG A 221 -0.04 9.81 -6.78
C ARG A 221 0.42 9.14 -8.08
#